data_a5ed4a4a45ec47043809e71b6dc48959
#
_entry.id   a5ed4a4a45ec47043809e71b6dc48959
#
_cell.length_a   1.000
_cell.length_b   1.000
_cell.length_c   1.000
_cell.angle_alpha   90.00
_cell.angle_beta   90.00
_cell.angle_gamma   90.00
#
_symmetry.space_group_name_H-M   'P 1'
#
loop_
_entity.id
_entity.type
_entity.pdbx_description
1 polymer ?
#
loop_
_entity_poly.entity_id
_entity_poly.type
_entity_poly.pdbx_seq_one_letter_code
_entity_poly.pdbx_strand_id
1 'polypeptide(L)'
;MRSIRQWVAVLALALPAAFLAPAGPSTAAPTAANADAVTSPTARLHLGAADLPETRTVTQLAPGVTQTSITRGGPDSSLFWTAEVAIPSSSPDPDAPASALSDQTHAQFVAARLRAAGVQARVEHVQSPQLADAGGDLGYRVRAGQFGTKADGTDTVSLITAAGYSSSVLYTGWDGDSASTDQSRGPWKLEVVTIDPKQFSGELTSSFGADIENPETTSQLAGQSGALAATNGGFFVLDPKAGAPGDPAGAAVYQGRVLSEAVGDRPSLVIDGKKNQSSVQRLTWYGSISRQGDQGQNQLALNGTDRVPGLIRNCGNDADDTPTALPLHDVTCTDANETVAFTPEFGSSTPSGPGLEVVLDSKDTVTAVNSVRGISVPKGGRTLQAIGSGVDKLRAVAQVGTTLKITTELINEQGTPLKTKPSTNVVNGGPLLLSGGVENITAKRDGMVHPNDGNSFYYGWVHKRNPRTIAGVDAQGRTLLVTADGRQTTALGLSIKETADVAQSLGMVDALNLDGGGSTTMAINGQVVNTPSDATGQRPVGDALLVLPRRKD
;
A
#
# COMPACT_ATOMS: atom_id res chain seq x y z
N MET A 1 -4.71 1.42 -57.60
CA MET A 1 -4.23 0.06 -57.93
C MET A 1 -4.07 -0.70 -56.62
N ARG A 2 -5.07 -1.44 -56.27
CA ARG A 2 -5.33 -2.89 -56.14
C ARG A 2 -4.10 -3.65 -55.60
N SER A 3 -4.18 -4.21 -54.38
CA SER A 3 -4.37 -5.67 -54.25
C SER A 3 -4.77 -6.08 -52.82
N ILE A 4 -5.92 -6.75 -52.77
CA ILE A 4 -6.48 -7.52 -51.67
C ILE A 4 -5.70 -8.83 -51.57
N ARG A 5 -5.31 -9.26 -50.36
CA ARG A 5 -4.95 -10.67 -50.09
C ARG A 5 -5.87 -11.23 -49.00
N GLN A 6 -6.70 -12.15 -49.44
CA GLN A 6 -7.53 -13.04 -48.63
C GLN A 6 -6.63 -14.02 -47.83
N TRP A 7 -7.01 -14.30 -46.61
CA TRP A 7 -6.51 -15.44 -45.85
C TRP A 7 -7.60 -16.49 -45.74
N VAL A 8 -7.24 -17.69 -46.20
CA VAL A 8 -8.04 -18.90 -46.17
C VAL A 8 -7.91 -19.55 -44.81
N ALA A 9 -9.04 -19.84 -44.15
CA ALA A 9 -9.09 -20.63 -42.92
C ALA A 9 -9.05 -22.12 -43.27
N VAL A 10 -8.12 -22.85 -42.68
CA VAL A 10 -8.07 -24.32 -42.70
C VAL A 10 -8.57 -24.84 -41.38
N LEU A 11 -9.72 -25.51 -41.38
CA LEU A 11 -10.28 -26.27 -40.27
C LEU A 11 -9.59 -27.65 -40.25
N ALA A 12 -8.91 -27.99 -39.18
CA ALA A 12 -8.44 -29.33 -38.89
C ALA A 12 -9.28 -29.95 -37.77
N LEU A 13 -10.11 -30.93 -38.10
CA LEU A 13 -10.75 -31.84 -37.13
C LEU A 13 -9.71 -32.81 -36.57
N ALA A 14 -9.60 -32.88 -35.26
CA ALA A 14 -8.89 -33.93 -34.54
C ALA A 14 -9.87 -34.70 -33.64
N LEU A 15 -9.99 -35.99 -33.90
CA LEU A 15 -10.72 -36.97 -33.09
C LEU A 15 -9.92 -37.33 -31.83
N PRO A 16 -10.57 -37.58 -30.68
CA PRO A 16 -9.85 -38.04 -29.48
C PRO A 16 -9.65 -39.55 -29.49
N ALA A 17 -8.37 -39.98 -29.33
CA ALA A 17 -8.04 -41.33 -29.01
C ALA A 17 -8.10 -41.56 -27.50
N ALA A 18 -8.92 -42.50 -27.06
CA ALA A 18 -9.00 -42.93 -25.68
C ALA A 18 -7.82 -43.84 -25.34
N PHE A 19 -6.95 -43.43 -24.41
CA PHE A 19 -5.97 -44.27 -23.76
C PHE A 19 -6.49 -44.76 -22.41
N LEU A 20 -6.64 -46.07 -22.27
CA LEU A 20 -6.82 -46.77 -21.01
C LEU A 20 -5.49 -46.79 -20.25
N ALA A 21 -5.44 -46.17 -19.07
CA ALA A 21 -4.32 -46.28 -18.15
C ALA A 21 -4.63 -47.32 -17.06
N PRO A 22 -3.62 -48.11 -16.61
CA PRO A 22 -3.80 -49.12 -15.58
C PRO A 22 -3.93 -48.48 -14.18
N ALA A 23 -4.77 -49.11 -13.35
CA ALA A 23 -4.98 -48.73 -11.95
C ALA A 23 -3.73 -48.96 -11.11
N GLY A 24 -3.19 -47.87 -10.51
CA GLY A 24 -2.17 -47.93 -9.47
C GLY A 24 -2.75 -48.03 -8.07
N PRO A 25 -1.99 -48.45 -7.06
CA PRO A 25 -2.50 -48.75 -5.73
C PRO A 25 -2.96 -47.52 -4.96
N SER A 26 -4.12 -47.63 -4.35
CA SER A 26 -4.73 -46.67 -3.43
C SER A 26 -3.85 -46.42 -2.21
N THR A 27 -3.29 -45.22 -2.07
CA THR A 27 -2.72 -44.75 -0.80
C THR A 27 -3.81 -44.14 0.07
N ALA A 28 -3.97 -44.68 1.27
CA ALA A 28 -4.91 -44.21 2.27
C ALA A 28 -4.66 -42.73 2.59
N ALA A 29 -5.75 -41.94 2.65
CA ALA A 29 -5.73 -40.57 3.13
C ALA A 29 -5.27 -40.51 4.60
N PRO A 30 -4.50 -39.48 4.99
CA PRO A 30 -4.15 -39.29 6.39
C PRO A 30 -5.42 -38.90 7.18
N THR A 31 -5.66 -39.63 8.27
CA THR A 31 -6.67 -39.33 9.27
C THR A 31 -6.53 -37.91 9.79
N ALA A 32 -7.61 -37.14 9.76
CA ALA A 32 -7.69 -35.80 10.36
C ALA A 32 -7.33 -35.91 11.85
N ALA A 33 -6.24 -35.25 12.24
CA ALA A 33 -5.92 -35.02 13.63
C ALA A 33 -6.97 -34.10 14.24
N ASN A 34 -7.47 -34.48 15.43
CA ASN A 34 -8.40 -33.66 16.23
C ASN A 34 -7.82 -32.26 16.42
N ALA A 35 -8.50 -31.25 15.86
CA ALA A 35 -8.20 -29.86 16.13
C ALA A 35 -8.69 -29.52 17.56
N ASP A 36 -7.75 -29.37 18.47
CA ASP A 36 -8.05 -28.74 19.76
C ASP A 36 -8.55 -27.32 19.48
N ALA A 37 -9.73 -27.00 20.03
CA ALA A 37 -10.38 -25.70 19.82
C ALA A 37 -9.52 -24.58 20.42
N VAL A 38 -8.79 -23.87 19.58
CA VAL A 38 -8.11 -22.62 19.95
C VAL A 38 -9.19 -21.57 20.16
N THR A 39 -9.30 -21.03 21.35
CA THR A 39 -10.22 -19.93 21.68
C THR A 39 -9.83 -18.67 20.92
N SER A 40 -10.49 -18.44 19.78
CA SER A 40 -10.46 -17.15 19.07
C SER A 40 -11.15 -16.06 19.91
N PRO A 41 -10.79 -14.77 19.73
CA PRO A 41 -11.49 -13.68 20.39
C PRO A 41 -12.97 -13.79 20.10
N THR A 42 -13.77 -13.92 21.16
CA THR A 42 -15.22 -14.17 21.10
C THR A 42 -16.03 -12.92 20.77
N ALA A 43 -15.41 -11.75 20.77
CA ALA A 43 -16.09 -10.50 20.46
C ALA A 43 -16.42 -10.41 18.96
N ARG A 44 -17.68 -10.08 18.64
CA ARG A 44 -18.12 -9.78 17.27
C ARG A 44 -17.45 -8.52 16.77
N LEU A 45 -17.28 -8.42 15.45
CA LEU A 45 -16.80 -7.19 14.83
C LEU A 45 -17.78 -6.03 15.07
N HIS A 46 -17.28 -4.87 15.40
CA HIS A 46 -18.06 -3.63 15.47
C HIS A 46 -18.20 -3.03 14.06
N LEU A 47 -18.96 -3.72 13.20
CA LEU A 47 -19.23 -3.31 11.83
C LEU A 47 -20.73 -3.39 11.56
N GLY A 48 -21.34 -2.24 11.23
CA GLY A 48 -22.75 -2.12 10.93
C GLY A 48 -23.65 -2.56 12.10
N ALA A 49 -24.91 -2.91 11.79
CA ALA A 49 -25.91 -3.22 12.79
C ALA A 49 -25.50 -4.38 13.71
N ALA A 50 -25.81 -4.25 15.00
CA ALA A 50 -25.37 -5.19 16.02
C ALA A 50 -25.94 -6.61 15.86
N ASP A 51 -27.13 -6.74 15.24
CA ASP A 51 -27.87 -7.98 15.03
C ASP A 51 -27.38 -8.80 13.82
N LEU A 52 -26.45 -8.27 13.01
CA LEU A 52 -25.99 -8.92 11.78
C LEU A 52 -25.41 -10.31 12.05
N PRO A 53 -25.67 -11.29 11.17
CA PRO A 53 -25.02 -12.59 11.25
C PRO A 53 -23.51 -12.45 11.07
N GLU A 54 -22.74 -13.23 11.82
CA GLU A 54 -21.29 -13.34 11.70
C GLU A 54 -20.87 -14.79 11.80
N THR A 55 -20.08 -15.24 10.84
CA THR A 55 -19.48 -16.58 10.84
C THR A 55 -17.97 -16.48 10.90
N ARG A 56 -17.33 -17.38 11.63
CA ARG A 56 -15.88 -17.48 11.74
C ARG A 56 -15.43 -18.92 11.52
N THR A 57 -14.41 -19.11 10.72
CA THR A 57 -13.73 -20.40 10.54
C THR A 57 -12.27 -20.23 10.92
N VAL A 58 -11.79 -21.07 11.84
CA VAL A 58 -10.42 -21.02 12.36
C VAL A 58 -9.65 -22.23 11.85
N THR A 59 -8.46 -21.98 11.30
CA THR A 59 -7.52 -23.01 10.83
C THR A 59 -6.18 -22.81 11.50
N GLN A 60 -5.65 -23.86 12.12
CA GLN A 60 -4.29 -23.87 12.66
C GLN A 60 -3.30 -24.08 11.50
N LEU A 61 -2.39 -23.12 11.24
CA LEU A 61 -1.36 -23.24 10.21
C LEU A 61 -0.08 -23.88 10.75
N ALA A 62 0.29 -23.50 11.99
CA ALA A 62 1.42 -24.05 12.73
C ALA A 62 1.20 -23.77 14.23
N PRO A 63 1.94 -24.40 15.15
CA PRO A 63 1.91 -24.00 16.56
C PRO A 63 2.15 -22.50 16.69
N GLY A 64 1.22 -21.78 17.31
CA GLY A 64 1.26 -20.33 17.45
C GLY A 64 0.87 -19.51 16.21
N VAL A 65 0.43 -20.12 15.10
CA VAL A 65 -0.09 -19.41 13.93
C VAL A 65 -1.46 -19.93 13.55
N THR A 66 -2.44 -19.05 13.54
CA THR A 66 -3.83 -19.37 13.12
C THR A 66 -4.29 -18.44 12.01
N GLN A 67 -5.10 -18.96 11.09
CA GLN A 67 -5.91 -18.20 10.16
C GLN A 67 -7.36 -18.19 10.65
N THR A 68 -8.03 -17.06 10.60
CA THR A 68 -9.45 -16.92 10.85
C THR A 68 -10.12 -16.21 9.68
N SER A 69 -11.02 -16.91 8.98
CA SER A 69 -11.89 -16.30 7.96
C SER A 69 -13.17 -15.81 8.62
N ILE A 70 -13.53 -14.56 8.38
CA ILE A 70 -14.71 -13.91 8.96
C ILE A 70 -15.62 -13.40 7.85
N THR A 71 -16.90 -13.77 7.92
CA THR A 71 -17.95 -13.16 7.10
C THR A 71 -18.99 -12.53 8.01
N ARG A 72 -19.31 -11.23 7.79
CA ARG A 72 -20.30 -10.50 8.57
C ARG A 72 -21.30 -9.79 7.68
N GLY A 73 -22.58 -9.83 8.06
CA GLY A 73 -23.68 -9.20 7.36
C GLY A 73 -24.12 -9.94 6.08
N GLY A 74 -24.86 -9.27 5.24
CA GLY A 74 -25.42 -9.80 4.01
C GLY A 74 -25.80 -8.71 3.01
N PRO A 75 -26.31 -9.10 1.81
CA PRO A 75 -26.73 -8.13 0.78
C PRO A 75 -27.78 -7.16 1.32
N ASP A 76 -27.67 -5.91 0.91
CA ASP A 76 -28.62 -4.84 1.22
C ASP A 76 -29.28 -4.35 -0.06
N SER A 77 -30.60 -4.56 -0.16
CA SER A 77 -31.39 -4.19 -1.33
C SER A 77 -31.64 -2.68 -1.49
N SER A 78 -31.29 -1.88 -0.47
CA SER A 78 -31.35 -0.41 -0.55
C SER A 78 -30.16 0.19 -1.32
N LEU A 79 -29.10 -0.58 -1.54
CA LEU A 79 -27.90 -0.14 -2.22
C LEU A 79 -28.04 -0.30 -3.74
N PHE A 80 -27.50 0.65 -4.47
CA PHE A 80 -27.63 0.74 -5.93
C PHE A 80 -26.36 1.28 -6.59
N TRP A 81 -26.28 1.21 -7.90
CA TRP A 81 -25.25 1.83 -8.71
C TRP A 81 -25.63 3.25 -9.11
N THR A 82 -24.69 4.16 -9.19
CA THR A 82 -24.90 5.57 -9.58
C THR A 82 -23.68 6.11 -10.32
N ALA A 83 -23.87 7.04 -11.25
CA ALA A 83 -22.77 7.73 -11.90
C ALA A 83 -22.30 8.88 -10.97
N GLU A 84 -21.03 8.88 -10.57
CA GLU A 84 -20.38 9.97 -9.83
C GLU A 84 -19.53 10.80 -10.77
N VAL A 85 -19.74 12.10 -10.77
CA VAL A 85 -19.13 13.06 -11.70
C VAL A 85 -17.79 13.53 -11.14
N ALA A 86 -16.75 13.50 -11.98
CA ALA A 86 -15.50 14.16 -11.68
C ALA A 86 -15.65 15.65 -11.96
N ILE A 87 -15.53 16.47 -10.93
CA ILE A 87 -15.72 17.92 -10.99
C ILE A 87 -14.39 18.55 -11.44
N PRO A 88 -14.39 19.36 -12.51
CA PRO A 88 -13.17 20.04 -12.95
C PRO A 88 -12.57 20.87 -11.81
N SER A 89 -11.24 20.88 -11.72
CA SER A 89 -10.53 21.68 -10.74
C SER A 89 -10.82 23.17 -10.95
N SER A 90 -10.96 23.90 -9.85
CA SER A 90 -10.99 25.37 -9.84
C SER A 90 -9.57 25.98 -9.76
N SER A 91 -8.54 25.15 -9.69
CA SER A 91 -7.13 25.59 -9.70
C SER A 91 -6.80 26.33 -11.01
N PRO A 92 -6.00 27.40 -10.94
CA PRO A 92 -5.45 28.06 -12.14
C PRO A 92 -4.41 27.17 -12.88
N ASP A 93 -3.93 26.10 -12.26
CA ASP A 93 -3.04 25.12 -12.87
C ASP A 93 -3.83 24.26 -13.88
N PRO A 94 -3.49 24.30 -15.20
CA PRO A 94 -4.19 23.55 -16.22
C PRO A 94 -4.03 22.02 -16.05
N ASP A 95 -3.00 21.58 -15.33
CA ASP A 95 -2.72 20.16 -15.08
C ASP A 95 -3.34 19.65 -13.76
N ALA A 96 -4.05 20.52 -13.01
CA ALA A 96 -4.70 20.11 -11.76
C ALA A 96 -5.78 19.05 -12.03
N PRO A 97 -5.75 17.93 -11.32
CA PRO A 97 -6.69 16.83 -11.54
C PRO A 97 -8.13 17.25 -11.19
N ALA A 98 -9.09 16.64 -11.87
CA ALA A 98 -10.49 16.78 -11.52
C ALA A 98 -10.74 16.20 -10.12
N SER A 99 -11.58 16.88 -9.33
CA SER A 99 -11.89 16.51 -7.96
C SER A 99 -13.17 15.71 -7.86
N ALA A 100 -13.27 14.81 -6.89
CA ALA A 100 -14.51 14.11 -6.57
C ALA A 100 -15.50 15.00 -5.81
N LEU A 101 -14.99 15.99 -5.09
CA LEU A 101 -15.74 16.94 -4.24
C LEU A 101 -15.46 18.39 -4.64
N SER A 102 -16.42 19.26 -4.31
CA SER A 102 -16.24 20.73 -4.40
C SER A 102 -17.08 21.43 -3.34
N ASP A 103 -17.01 22.78 -3.32
CA ASP A 103 -17.97 23.58 -2.58
C ASP A 103 -19.40 23.43 -3.13
N GLN A 104 -20.39 23.83 -2.34
CA GLN A 104 -21.80 23.70 -2.67
C GLN A 104 -22.18 24.43 -3.95
N THR A 105 -21.65 25.64 -4.15
CA THR A 105 -21.99 26.49 -5.30
C THR A 105 -21.52 25.88 -6.59
N HIS A 106 -20.28 25.38 -6.62
CA HIS A 106 -19.71 24.74 -7.81
C HIS A 106 -20.41 23.40 -8.09
N ALA A 107 -20.67 22.57 -7.08
CA ALA A 107 -21.44 21.32 -7.25
C ALA A 107 -22.84 21.58 -7.81
N GLN A 108 -23.54 22.62 -7.32
CA GLN A 108 -24.85 23.05 -7.85
C GLN A 108 -24.77 23.53 -9.31
N PHE A 109 -23.72 24.29 -9.65
CA PHE A 109 -23.47 24.73 -11.03
C PHE A 109 -23.27 23.54 -11.98
N VAL A 110 -22.41 22.59 -11.62
CA VAL A 110 -22.19 21.37 -12.41
C VAL A 110 -23.48 20.57 -12.58
N ALA A 111 -24.23 20.36 -11.48
CA ALA A 111 -25.50 19.66 -11.53
C ALA A 111 -26.55 20.37 -12.41
N ALA A 112 -26.60 21.71 -12.39
CA ALA A 112 -27.50 22.49 -13.23
C ALA A 112 -27.16 22.34 -14.73
N ARG A 113 -25.88 22.38 -15.09
CA ARG A 113 -25.44 22.13 -16.47
C ARG A 113 -25.78 20.72 -16.96
N LEU A 114 -25.59 19.73 -16.12
CA LEU A 114 -25.94 18.34 -16.44
C LEU A 114 -27.45 18.19 -16.64
N ARG A 115 -28.27 18.81 -15.78
CA ARG A 115 -29.75 18.81 -15.96
C ARG A 115 -30.19 19.48 -17.27
N ALA A 116 -29.55 20.60 -17.65
CA ALA A 116 -29.80 21.25 -18.92
C ALA A 116 -29.43 20.35 -20.13
N ALA A 117 -28.49 19.43 -19.96
CA ALA A 117 -28.11 18.40 -20.93
C ALA A 117 -28.97 17.11 -20.83
N GLY A 118 -30.07 17.12 -20.04
CA GLY A 118 -30.98 15.98 -19.90
C GLY A 118 -30.54 14.92 -18.85
N VAL A 119 -29.45 15.14 -18.13
CA VAL A 119 -29.00 14.23 -17.08
C VAL A 119 -29.66 14.57 -15.75
N GLN A 120 -30.30 13.60 -15.08
CA GLN A 120 -30.93 13.78 -13.78
C GLN A 120 -29.85 13.81 -12.65
N ALA A 121 -29.08 14.90 -12.62
CA ALA A 121 -28.02 15.07 -11.65
C ALA A 121 -28.54 15.60 -10.30
N ARG A 122 -27.96 15.10 -9.21
CA ARG A 122 -28.21 15.54 -7.83
C ARG A 122 -26.91 15.91 -7.14
N VAL A 123 -27.00 16.81 -6.17
CA VAL A 123 -25.88 17.21 -5.31
C VAL A 123 -26.10 16.55 -3.96
N GLU A 124 -25.06 15.91 -3.46
CA GLU A 124 -25.05 15.25 -2.16
C GLU A 124 -23.95 15.84 -1.28
N HIS A 125 -24.30 16.22 -0.05
CA HIS A 125 -23.35 16.67 0.95
C HIS A 125 -22.63 15.47 1.56
N VAL A 126 -21.31 15.53 1.70
CA VAL A 126 -20.47 14.46 2.26
C VAL A 126 -19.90 14.90 3.58
N GLN A 127 -20.19 14.13 4.61
CA GLN A 127 -19.64 14.31 5.95
C GLN A 127 -18.90 13.05 6.38
N SER A 128 -17.70 13.22 6.92
CA SER A 128 -16.89 12.15 7.49
C SER A 128 -17.02 12.13 9.01
N PRO A 129 -16.92 10.97 9.66
CA PRO A 129 -16.69 10.93 11.08
C PRO A 129 -15.50 11.80 11.47
N GLN A 130 -15.57 12.44 12.65
CA GLN A 130 -14.43 13.16 13.19
C GLN A 130 -13.37 12.15 13.64
N LEU A 131 -12.19 12.24 13.06
CA LEU A 131 -11.00 11.50 13.44
C LEU A 131 -10.11 12.34 14.36
N ALA A 132 -8.97 11.82 14.79
CA ALA A 132 -8.08 12.55 15.70
C ALA A 132 -7.60 13.89 15.14
N ASP A 133 -7.37 13.99 13.83
CA ASP A 133 -6.79 15.17 13.18
C ASP A 133 -7.47 15.60 11.87
N ALA A 134 -8.53 14.91 11.45
CA ALA A 134 -9.25 15.18 10.20
C ALA A 134 -10.71 14.71 10.30
N GLY A 135 -11.53 15.03 9.30
CA GLY A 135 -12.95 14.66 9.24
C GLY A 135 -13.88 15.86 9.25
N GLY A 136 -15.15 15.61 9.53
CA GLY A 136 -16.21 16.62 9.49
C GLY A 136 -16.74 16.86 8.07
N ASP A 137 -16.96 18.11 7.72
CA ASP A 137 -17.45 18.49 6.39
C ASP A 137 -16.39 18.28 5.31
N LEU A 138 -16.69 17.42 4.33
CA LEU A 138 -15.78 17.16 3.21
C LEU A 138 -16.16 17.94 1.94
N GLY A 139 -17.39 18.49 1.87
CA GLY A 139 -17.90 19.16 0.70
C GLY A 139 -19.02 18.41 -0.01
N TYR A 140 -19.16 18.62 -1.32
CA TYR A 140 -20.32 18.15 -2.09
C TYR A 140 -19.88 17.37 -3.32
N ARG A 141 -20.52 16.21 -3.55
CA ARG A 141 -20.37 15.39 -4.77
C ARG A 141 -21.58 15.55 -5.68
N VAL A 142 -21.39 15.30 -6.97
CA VAL A 142 -22.47 15.30 -7.97
C VAL A 142 -22.67 13.90 -8.50
N ARG A 143 -23.90 13.41 -8.44
CA ARG A 143 -24.29 12.06 -8.89
C ARG A 143 -25.52 12.07 -9.79
N ALA A 144 -25.64 11.05 -10.64
CA ALA A 144 -26.79 10.86 -11.52
C ALA A 144 -27.23 9.41 -11.59
N GLY A 145 -28.53 9.21 -11.60
CA GLY A 145 -29.19 7.91 -11.75
C GLY A 145 -29.14 7.05 -10.48
N GLN A 146 -29.97 6.00 -10.52
CA GLN A 146 -30.00 4.87 -9.58
C GLN A 146 -30.19 3.62 -10.43
N PHE A 147 -29.21 2.72 -10.44
CA PHE A 147 -29.16 1.58 -11.35
C PHE A 147 -29.07 0.28 -10.57
N GLY A 148 -29.70 -0.78 -11.11
CA GLY A 148 -29.63 -2.12 -10.57
C GLY A 148 -28.26 -2.76 -10.79
N THR A 149 -27.62 -2.48 -11.92
CA THR A 149 -26.28 -2.97 -12.27
C THR A 149 -25.35 -1.85 -12.72
N LYS A 150 -24.04 -2.12 -12.71
CA LYS A 150 -23.05 -1.18 -13.23
C LYS A 150 -23.26 -0.86 -14.72
N ALA A 151 -23.70 -1.85 -15.50
CA ALA A 151 -23.92 -1.71 -16.94
C ALA A 151 -25.07 -0.73 -17.27
N ASP A 152 -26.11 -0.69 -16.45
CA ASP A 152 -27.26 0.18 -16.65
C ASP A 152 -26.92 1.68 -16.55
N GLY A 153 -25.77 2.01 -15.96
CA GLY A 153 -25.28 3.39 -15.86
C GLY A 153 -24.52 3.90 -17.09
N THR A 154 -24.24 3.05 -18.08
CA THR A 154 -23.38 3.38 -19.24
C THR A 154 -23.93 4.54 -20.07
N ASP A 155 -25.25 4.56 -20.34
CA ASP A 155 -25.87 5.63 -21.11
C ASP A 155 -25.79 6.97 -20.36
N THR A 156 -25.97 6.96 -19.05
CA THR A 156 -25.84 8.17 -18.22
C THR A 156 -24.40 8.70 -18.25
N VAL A 157 -23.37 7.82 -18.17
CA VAL A 157 -21.97 8.21 -18.34
C VAL A 157 -21.73 8.86 -19.71
N SER A 158 -22.30 8.29 -20.77
CA SER A 158 -22.19 8.85 -22.12
C SER A 158 -22.82 10.26 -22.24
N LEU A 159 -23.98 10.48 -21.64
CA LEU A 159 -24.62 11.81 -21.57
C LEU A 159 -23.78 12.81 -20.75
N ILE A 160 -23.22 12.39 -19.62
CA ILE A 160 -22.34 13.23 -18.79
C ILE A 160 -21.08 13.61 -19.61
N THR A 161 -20.50 12.66 -20.34
CA THR A 161 -19.35 12.90 -21.22
C THR A 161 -19.69 13.88 -22.34
N ALA A 162 -20.86 13.74 -22.96
CA ALA A 162 -21.34 14.67 -23.99
C ALA A 162 -21.58 16.09 -23.45
N ALA A 163 -21.89 16.23 -22.15
CA ALA A 163 -22.01 17.51 -21.46
C ALA A 163 -20.65 18.13 -21.05
N GLY A 164 -19.52 17.45 -21.34
CA GLY A 164 -18.17 17.95 -21.09
C GLY A 164 -17.60 17.56 -19.72
N TYR A 165 -18.15 16.54 -19.06
CA TYR A 165 -17.65 16.05 -17.77
C TYR A 165 -17.23 14.57 -17.87
N SER A 166 -16.27 14.16 -17.05
CA SER A 166 -15.99 12.74 -16.84
C SER A 166 -16.79 12.19 -15.66
N SER A 167 -17.07 10.89 -15.67
CA SER A 167 -17.76 10.21 -14.58
C SER A 167 -17.45 8.72 -14.56
N SER A 168 -17.74 8.10 -13.43
CA SER A 168 -17.65 6.65 -13.27
C SER A 168 -18.90 6.11 -12.57
N VAL A 169 -19.30 4.87 -12.92
CA VAL A 169 -20.41 4.19 -12.24
C VAL A 169 -19.87 3.50 -11.00
N LEU A 170 -20.35 3.90 -9.82
CA LEU A 170 -19.96 3.42 -8.50
C LEU A 170 -21.14 2.79 -7.77
N TYR A 171 -20.86 1.84 -6.90
CA TYR A 171 -21.86 1.21 -6.02
C TYR A 171 -21.94 1.98 -4.70
N THR A 172 -23.15 2.36 -4.29
CA THR A 172 -23.35 3.17 -3.07
C THR A 172 -22.95 2.44 -1.78
N GLY A 173 -22.86 1.11 -1.81
CA GLY A 173 -22.32 0.32 -0.70
C GLY A 173 -20.85 0.60 -0.39
N TRP A 174 -20.10 1.20 -1.33
CA TRP A 174 -18.71 1.58 -1.13
C TRP A 174 -18.54 2.99 -0.54
N ASP A 175 -19.65 3.73 -0.39
CA ASP A 175 -19.62 5.02 0.31
C ASP A 175 -19.37 4.81 1.80
N GLY A 176 -18.53 5.62 2.38
CA GLY A 176 -18.29 5.62 3.82
C GLY A 176 -19.34 6.35 4.63
N ASP A 177 -20.40 6.85 4.00
CA ASP A 177 -21.41 7.71 4.62
C ASP A 177 -22.09 7.08 5.84
N SER A 178 -22.22 5.75 5.86
CA SER A 178 -22.80 4.99 6.98
C SER A 178 -21.75 4.39 7.93
N ALA A 179 -20.47 4.69 7.75
CA ALA A 179 -19.39 4.10 8.56
C ALA A 179 -19.43 4.50 10.05
N SER A 180 -20.11 5.60 10.36
CA SER A 180 -20.33 6.08 11.74
C SER A 180 -21.68 5.66 12.30
N THR A 181 -22.48 4.90 11.56
CA THR A 181 -23.83 4.51 11.95
C THR A 181 -23.94 2.97 11.98
N ASP A 182 -24.74 2.46 12.91
CA ASP A 182 -25.08 1.03 12.99
C ASP A 182 -26.14 0.63 11.92
N GLN A 183 -26.19 1.35 10.79
CA GLN A 183 -27.19 1.12 9.75
C GLN A 183 -26.69 0.24 8.60
N SER A 184 -25.38 0.18 8.38
CA SER A 184 -24.81 -0.63 7.29
C SER A 184 -25.04 -2.13 7.55
N ARG A 185 -25.42 -2.86 6.51
CA ARG A 185 -25.72 -4.29 6.60
C ARG A 185 -24.61 -5.19 6.02
N GLY A 186 -23.56 -4.62 5.43
CA GLY A 186 -22.49 -5.39 4.80
C GLY A 186 -22.82 -5.80 3.36
N PRO A 187 -22.26 -6.89 2.84
CA PRO A 187 -21.43 -7.87 3.54
C PRO A 187 -19.95 -7.45 3.65
N TRP A 188 -19.27 -7.98 4.66
CA TRP A 188 -17.82 -7.87 4.83
C TRP A 188 -17.18 -9.25 4.89
N LYS A 189 -16.00 -9.39 4.28
CA LYS A 189 -15.18 -10.61 4.29
C LYS A 189 -13.76 -10.24 4.69
N LEU A 190 -13.25 -10.91 5.70
CA LEU A 190 -11.93 -10.66 6.25
C LEU A 190 -11.16 -11.98 6.43
N GLU A 191 -9.86 -11.91 6.20
CA GLU A 191 -8.91 -12.95 6.57
C GLU A 191 -7.96 -12.39 7.63
N VAL A 192 -7.75 -13.14 8.71
CA VAL A 192 -6.93 -12.75 9.85
C VAL A 192 -5.89 -13.83 10.12
N VAL A 193 -4.61 -13.47 10.08
CA VAL A 193 -3.51 -14.33 10.55
C VAL A 193 -3.03 -13.80 11.89
N THR A 194 -3.08 -14.66 12.93
CA THR A 194 -2.58 -14.34 14.27
C THR A 194 -1.31 -15.13 14.54
N ILE A 195 -0.24 -14.44 14.95
CA ILE A 195 1.07 -15.00 15.26
C ILE A 195 1.35 -14.80 16.76
N ASP A 196 1.44 -15.88 17.51
CA ASP A 196 1.78 -15.88 18.95
C ASP A 196 3.30 -16.08 19.12
N PRO A 197 4.06 -15.04 19.52
CA PRO A 197 5.51 -15.14 19.67
C PRO A 197 5.95 -16.13 20.77
N LYS A 198 5.06 -16.55 21.68
CA LYS A 198 5.36 -17.52 22.74
C LYS A 198 5.31 -18.96 22.26
N GLN A 199 4.57 -19.22 21.17
CA GLN A 199 4.33 -20.57 20.65
C GLN A 199 4.95 -20.79 19.28
N PHE A 200 5.09 -19.73 18.47
CA PHE A 200 5.60 -19.82 17.12
C PHE A 200 7.12 -19.87 17.11
N SER A 201 7.67 -20.95 16.56
CA SER A 201 9.11 -21.18 16.46
C SER A 201 9.71 -20.84 15.07
N GLY A 202 8.89 -20.38 14.14
CA GLY A 202 9.33 -19.86 12.84
C GLY A 202 9.76 -18.39 12.91
N GLU A 203 9.57 -17.65 11.83
CA GLU A 203 10.00 -16.26 11.71
C GLU A 203 8.92 -15.39 11.04
N LEU A 204 8.60 -14.24 11.64
CA LEU A 204 7.85 -13.16 10.98
C LEU A 204 8.88 -12.18 10.37
N THR A 205 8.79 -11.96 9.06
CA THR A 205 9.75 -11.14 8.31
C THR A 205 9.05 -10.37 7.20
N SER A 206 9.79 -9.59 6.41
CA SER A 206 9.32 -8.99 5.16
C SER A 206 10.26 -9.31 4.00
N SER A 207 9.76 -9.20 2.77
CA SER A 207 10.54 -9.40 1.55
C SER A 207 10.03 -8.51 0.44
N PHE A 208 10.96 -7.92 -0.32
CA PHE A 208 10.72 -7.20 -1.57
C PHE A 208 11.00 -8.04 -2.83
N GLY A 209 11.35 -9.32 -2.65
CA GLY A 209 11.67 -10.22 -3.77
C GLY A 209 13.14 -10.23 -4.15
N ALA A 210 13.41 -10.29 -5.44
CA ALA A 210 14.76 -10.40 -5.97
C ALA A 210 15.48 -9.05 -6.01
N ASP A 211 14.78 -7.99 -6.35
CA ASP A 211 15.22 -6.60 -6.35
C ASP A 211 14.00 -5.67 -6.18
N ILE A 212 14.28 -4.39 -5.90
CA ILE A 212 13.21 -3.41 -5.62
C ILE A 212 12.44 -3.05 -6.89
N GLU A 213 13.12 -2.92 -8.05
CA GLU A 213 12.52 -2.44 -9.31
C GLU A 213 11.56 -3.43 -9.97
N ASN A 214 11.54 -4.69 -9.56
CA ASN A 214 10.71 -5.72 -10.19
C ASN A 214 9.73 -6.32 -9.17
N PRO A 215 8.66 -5.60 -8.84
CA PRO A 215 7.70 -6.04 -7.83
C PRO A 215 7.02 -7.36 -8.23
N GLU A 216 6.90 -8.27 -7.27
CA GLU A 216 6.21 -9.55 -7.40
C GLU A 216 4.87 -9.54 -6.69
N THR A 217 3.99 -10.50 -7.03
CA THR A 217 2.74 -10.68 -6.29
C THR A 217 3.00 -11.27 -4.89
N THR A 218 2.12 -10.97 -3.94
CA THR A 218 2.21 -11.51 -2.58
C THR A 218 2.32 -13.04 -2.57
N SER A 219 1.57 -13.74 -3.43
CA SER A 219 1.63 -15.20 -3.51
C SER A 219 2.95 -15.71 -4.11
N GLN A 220 3.58 -14.97 -5.03
CA GLN A 220 4.90 -15.30 -5.55
C GLN A 220 5.97 -15.18 -4.45
N LEU A 221 5.98 -14.04 -3.70
CA LEU A 221 6.88 -13.84 -2.57
C LEU A 221 6.69 -14.92 -1.49
N ALA A 222 5.43 -15.29 -1.19
CA ALA A 222 5.11 -16.38 -0.28
C ALA A 222 5.63 -17.72 -0.77
N GLY A 223 5.42 -18.06 -2.04
CA GLY A 223 5.84 -19.32 -2.64
C GLY A 223 7.37 -19.47 -2.73
N GLN A 224 8.07 -18.41 -3.15
CA GLN A 224 9.54 -18.38 -3.23
C GLN A 224 10.19 -18.58 -1.86
N SER A 225 9.56 -18.06 -0.80
CA SER A 225 10.05 -18.12 0.58
C SER A 225 9.56 -19.34 1.35
N GLY A 226 8.62 -20.12 0.81
CA GLY A 226 7.97 -21.22 1.51
C GLY A 226 7.15 -20.77 2.73
N ALA A 227 6.52 -19.58 2.66
CA ALA A 227 5.79 -18.99 3.76
C ALA A 227 4.49 -19.75 4.07
N LEU A 228 4.17 -19.92 5.36
CA LEU A 228 2.88 -20.43 5.86
C LEU A 228 1.75 -19.45 5.55
N ALA A 229 2.03 -18.16 5.71
CA ALA A 229 1.11 -17.07 5.41
C ALA A 229 1.88 -15.85 4.92
N ALA A 230 1.24 -15.02 4.10
CA ALA A 230 1.77 -13.74 3.66
C ALA A 230 0.64 -12.73 3.45
N THR A 231 0.96 -11.44 3.63
CA THR A 231 0.13 -10.32 3.18
C THR A 231 0.99 -9.34 2.40
N ASN A 232 0.37 -8.52 1.53
CA ASN A 232 1.05 -7.33 1.02
C ASN A 232 1.51 -6.45 2.19
N GLY A 233 2.56 -5.68 1.97
CA GLY A 233 3.13 -4.80 2.98
C GLY A 233 2.78 -3.33 2.77
N GLY A 234 3.81 -2.47 2.69
CA GLY A 234 3.68 -1.03 2.71
C GLY A 234 3.29 -0.38 1.39
N PHE A 235 3.17 0.95 1.42
CA PHE A 235 3.00 1.76 0.21
C PHE A 235 4.28 1.75 -0.63
N PHE A 236 4.14 1.78 -1.93
CA PHE A 236 5.25 1.74 -2.87
C PHE A 236 4.94 2.55 -4.14
N VAL A 237 5.94 2.82 -4.95
CA VAL A 237 5.79 3.43 -6.27
C VAL A 237 5.23 2.40 -7.24
N LEU A 238 4.06 2.66 -7.81
CA LEU A 238 3.41 1.77 -8.78
C LEU A 238 3.64 2.23 -10.22
N ASP A 239 3.45 3.53 -10.49
CA ASP A 239 3.60 4.11 -11.83
C ASP A 239 5.08 4.47 -12.08
N PRO A 240 5.69 3.97 -13.17
CA PRO A 240 7.07 4.37 -13.55
C PRO A 240 7.29 5.87 -13.72
N LYS A 241 6.24 6.65 -13.95
CA LYS A 241 6.32 8.12 -14.01
C LYS A 241 6.53 8.75 -12.63
N ALA A 242 6.14 8.05 -11.58
CA ALA A 242 6.26 8.51 -10.20
C ALA A 242 7.59 8.10 -9.53
N GLY A 243 8.41 7.30 -10.22
CA GLY A 243 9.69 6.82 -9.68
C GLY A 243 10.03 5.41 -10.16
N ALA A 244 10.80 4.67 -9.40
CA ALA A 244 11.09 3.26 -9.66
C ALA A 244 9.94 2.39 -9.14
N PRO A 245 9.27 1.58 -10.00
CA PRO A 245 8.21 0.69 -9.53
C PRO A 245 8.74 -0.28 -8.46
N GLY A 246 7.99 -0.43 -7.37
CA GLY A 246 8.39 -1.27 -6.24
C GLY A 246 9.12 -0.53 -5.12
N ASP A 247 9.70 0.65 -5.42
CA ASP A 247 10.35 1.50 -4.40
C ASP A 247 9.39 1.81 -3.24
N PRO A 248 9.76 1.48 -1.98
CA PRO A 248 8.90 1.74 -0.83
C PRO A 248 8.65 3.25 -0.65
N ALA A 249 7.40 3.65 -0.51
CA ALA A 249 7.02 5.05 -0.30
C ALA A 249 7.05 5.44 1.18
N GLY A 250 8.12 5.11 1.89
CA GLY A 250 8.36 5.34 3.31
C GLY A 250 9.36 4.36 3.88
N ALA A 251 9.55 4.38 5.21
CA ALA A 251 10.58 3.58 5.86
C ALA A 251 10.51 2.09 5.49
N ALA A 252 11.63 1.55 4.99
CA ALA A 252 11.77 0.13 4.73
C ALA A 252 13.12 -0.40 5.21
N VAL A 253 13.06 -1.48 5.98
CA VAL A 253 14.24 -2.23 6.45
C VAL A 253 13.98 -3.71 6.20
N TYR A 254 14.89 -4.34 5.48
CA TYR A 254 14.80 -5.77 5.22
C TYR A 254 16.07 -6.45 5.74
N GLN A 255 15.87 -7.38 6.67
CA GLN A 255 16.97 -8.11 7.31
C GLN A 255 18.05 -7.19 7.88
N GLY A 256 17.63 -6.10 8.52
CA GLY A 256 18.50 -5.12 9.18
C GLY A 256 19.11 -4.06 8.28
N ARG A 257 18.88 -4.10 6.97
CA ARG A 257 19.37 -3.10 6.01
C ARG A 257 18.30 -2.06 5.71
N VAL A 258 18.62 -0.80 5.88
CA VAL A 258 17.75 0.32 5.53
C VAL A 258 17.83 0.51 4.03
N LEU A 259 16.73 0.24 3.32
CA LEU A 259 16.61 0.34 1.86
C LEU A 259 15.64 1.44 1.40
N SER A 260 14.93 2.10 2.32
CA SER A 260 14.18 3.30 2.02
C SER A 260 14.06 4.19 3.26
N GLU A 261 14.06 5.48 3.03
CA GLU A 261 13.92 6.50 4.05
C GLU A 261 12.52 6.56 4.65
N ALA A 262 12.42 7.05 5.90
CA ALA A 262 11.13 7.42 6.46
C ALA A 262 10.62 8.73 5.85
N VAL A 263 9.33 8.84 5.65
CA VAL A 263 8.65 10.03 5.13
C VAL A 263 7.91 10.73 6.27
N GLY A 264 8.31 11.95 6.59
CA GLY A 264 7.80 12.64 7.76
C GLY A 264 8.00 11.79 9.02
N ASP A 265 6.95 11.61 9.80
CA ASP A 265 6.91 10.71 10.96
C ASP A 265 5.76 9.69 10.83
N ARG A 266 5.51 9.20 9.61
CA ARG A 266 4.45 8.21 9.36
C ARG A 266 4.66 6.93 10.17
N PRO A 267 3.57 6.25 10.57
CA PRO A 267 3.68 5.00 11.31
C PRO A 267 4.25 3.89 10.44
N SER A 268 5.01 3.01 11.05
CA SER A 268 5.59 1.83 10.43
C SER A 268 5.45 0.63 11.34
N LEU A 269 5.33 -0.55 10.76
CA LEU A 269 5.41 -1.81 11.49
C LEU A 269 6.87 -2.20 11.64
N VAL A 270 7.38 -2.22 12.87
CA VAL A 270 8.73 -2.66 13.22
C VAL A 270 8.68 -4.09 13.74
N ILE A 271 9.49 -4.99 13.18
CA ILE A 271 9.47 -6.42 13.45
C ILE A 271 10.87 -6.87 13.90
N ASP A 272 10.95 -7.57 15.04
CA ASP A 272 12.08 -8.44 15.40
C ASP A 272 11.71 -9.89 15.05
N GLY A 273 12.10 -10.32 13.85
CA GLY A 273 11.73 -11.65 13.31
C GLY A 273 12.24 -12.81 14.16
N LYS A 274 13.40 -12.66 14.80
CA LYS A 274 13.96 -13.70 15.70
C LYS A 274 13.09 -13.93 16.94
N LYS A 275 12.36 -12.90 17.37
CA LYS A 275 11.46 -12.99 18.52
C LYS A 275 10.00 -13.11 18.13
N ASN A 276 9.68 -12.96 16.85
CA ASN A 276 8.31 -12.83 16.33
C ASN A 276 7.51 -11.71 17.03
N GLN A 277 8.21 -10.63 17.40
CA GLN A 277 7.62 -9.47 18.06
C GLN A 277 7.52 -8.32 17.08
N SER A 278 6.38 -7.66 17.12
CA SER A 278 6.12 -6.45 16.33
C SER A 278 5.75 -5.28 17.22
N SER A 279 5.91 -4.08 16.70
CA SER A 279 5.42 -2.83 17.29
C SER A 279 5.08 -1.84 16.21
N VAL A 280 4.12 -0.96 16.46
CA VAL A 280 3.84 0.19 15.61
C VAL A 280 4.65 1.37 16.15
N GLN A 281 5.48 1.97 15.30
CA GLN A 281 6.34 3.10 15.68
C GLN A 281 6.27 4.19 14.60
N ARG A 282 6.40 5.43 15.01
CA ARG A 282 6.63 6.55 14.11
C ARG A 282 8.12 6.74 13.95
N LEU A 283 8.56 6.85 12.70
CA LEU A 283 9.97 6.92 12.36
C LEU A 283 10.23 8.14 11.48
N THR A 284 11.33 8.85 11.76
CA THR A 284 11.87 9.91 10.93
C THR A 284 13.21 9.49 10.34
N TRP A 285 13.65 10.19 9.31
CA TRP A 285 14.89 9.93 8.60
C TRP A 285 16.04 10.84 9.06
N TYR A 286 17.22 10.26 9.18
CA TYR A 286 18.48 11.00 9.24
C TYR A 286 19.49 10.34 8.30
N GLY A 287 19.84 11.06 7.23
CA GLY A 287 20.84 10.65 6.25
C GLY A 287 21.98 11.65 6.13
N SER A 288 23.23 11.18 6.11
CA SER A 288 24.37 12.05 5.92
C SER A 288 25.57 11.39 5.28
N ILE A 289 26.38 12.19 4.59
CA ILE A 289 27.63 11.79 3.93
C ILE A 289 28.73 12.76 4.37
N SER A 290 29.89 12.23 4.78
CA SER A 290 31.09 13.00 5.07
C SER A 290 32.34 12.20 4.70
N ARG A 291 33.52 12.83 4.65
CA ARG A 291 34.77 12.08 4.59
C ARG A 291 35.03 11.38 5.92
N GLN A 292 35.58 10.18 5.87
CA GLN A 292 36.01 9.50 7.08
C GLN A 292 37.10 10.32 7.78
N GLY A 293 36.90 10.60 9.07
CA GLY A 293 37.81 11.42 9.88
C GLY A 293 37.46 12.91 9.88
N ASP A 294 36.55 13.38 9.05
CA ASP A 294 36.01 14.74 9.10
C ASP A 294 35.04 14.82 10.29
N GLN A 295 35.37 15.69 11.27
CA GLN A 295 34.59 15.83 12.52
C GLN A 295 33.26 16.59 12.31
N GLY A 296 32.56 16.32 11.18
CA GLY A 296 31.28 16.92 10.84
C GLY A 296 31.36 18.29 10.15
N GLN A 297 32.55 18.74 9.75
CA GLN A 297 32.75 20.09 9.18
C GLN A 297 32.26 20.22 7.71
N ASN A 298 32.17 19.11 6.97
CA ASN A 298 31.74 19.09 5.58
C ASN A 298 30.69 17.97 5.38
N GLN A 299 29.64 17.99 6.18
CA GLN A 299 28.57 17.02 6.10
C GLN A 299 27.57 17.42 5.03
N LEU A 300 27.29 16.50 4.13
CA LEU A 300 26.27 16.58 3.10
C LEU A 300 25.03 15.77 3.54
N ALA A 301 23.84 16.30 3.28
CA ALA A 301 22.60 15.52 3.46
C ALA A 301 22.55 14.34 2.49
N LEU A 302 22.10 13.19 2.97
CA LEU A 302 21.64 12.07 2.17
C LEU A 302 20.13 12.05 2.25
N ASN A 303 19.45 12.43 1.15
CA ASN A 303 18.01 12.66 1.12
C ASN A 303 17.22 11.36 1.09
N GLY A 304 17.76 10.31 0.49
CA GLY A 304 17.07 9.03 0.40
C GLY A 304 17.97 7.87 -0.01
N THR A 305 17.36 6.69 -0.11
CA THR A 305 18.01 5.44 -0.53
C THR A 305 17.11 4.68 -1.51
N ASP A 306 17.71 4.17 -2.59
CA ASP A 306 17.08 3.28 -3.57
C ASP A 306 15.81 3.85 -4.22
N ARG A 307 15.77 5.14 -4.53
CA ARG A 307 14.70 5.80 -5.28
C ARG A 307 15.25 6.76 -6.35
N VAL A 308 14.39 7.14 -7.30
CA VAL A 308 14.76 8.08 -8.36
C VAL A 308 14.99 9.48 -7.78
N PRO A 309 16.20 10.08 -7.91
CA PRO A 309 16.45 11.43 -7.43
C PRO A 309 15.52 12.45 -8.09
N GLY A 310 14.94 13.32 -7.27
CA GLY A 310 14.04 14.39 -7.70
C GLY A 310 12.57 14.00 -7.82
N LEU A 311 12.22 12.71 -7.72
CA LEU A 311 10.84 12.22 -7.75
C LEU A 311 10.49 11.62 -6.38
N ILE A 312 9.63 12.30 -5.62
CA ILE A 312 9.31 11.92 -4.24
C ILE A 312 7.85 11.53 -4.15
N ARG A 313 7.60 10.26 -3.82
CA ARG A 313 6.25 9.70 -3.72
C ARG A 313 5.43 10.32 -2.56
N ASN A 314 6.09 10.67 -1.48
CA ASN A 314 5.48 11.30 -0.31
C ASN A 314 6.39 12.40 0.23
N CYS A 315 5.89 13.64 0.28
CA CYS A 315 6.64 14.78 0.82
C CYS A 315 6.92 14.68 2.32
N GLY A 316 7.92 15.40 2.78
CA GLY A 316 8.10 15.70 4.18
C GLY A 316 9.44 15.31 4.80
N ASN A 317 10.50 15.14 3.98
CA ASN A 317 11.82 14.80 4.47
C ASN A 317 12.74 16.00 4.67
N ASP A 318 12.67 17.01 3.81
CA ASP A 318 13.48 18.21 3.98
C ASP A 318 12.78 19.50 3.49
N ALA A 319 13.44 20.63 3.72
CA ALA A 319 12.90 21.94 3.43
C ALA A 319 12.91 22.29 1.93
N ASP A 320 13.66 21.54 1.12
CA ASP A 320 13.80 21.76 -0.33
C ASP A 320 12.73 20.99 -1.13
N ASP A 321 11.99 20.10 -0.46
CA ASP A 321 10.85 19.39 -1.05
C ASP A 321 9.77 20.36 -1.52
N THR A 322 9.50 20.38 -2.82
CA THR A 322 8.47 21.21 -3.42
C THR A 322 7.23 20.40 -3.75
N PRO A 323 6.07 20.64 -3.07
CA PRO A 323 4.83 19.93 -3.36
C PRO A 323 4.35 20.12 -4.80
N THR A 324 3.83 19.04 -5.40
CA THR A 324 3.17 19.06 -6.70
C THR A 324 1.65 19.15 -6.55
N ALA A 325 0.93 19.40 -7.65
CA ALA A 325 -0.53 19.33 -7.70
C ALA A 325 -1.06 17.90 -7.99
N LEU A 326 -0.17 16.92 -8.12
CA LEU A 326 -0.55 15.54 -8.46
C LEU A 326 -1.21 14.82 -7.27
N PRO A 327 -2.02 13.79 -7.54
CA PRO A 327 -2.65 12.99 -6.48
C PRO A 327 -1.65 12.34 -5.53
N LEU A 328 -2.05 12.08 -4.29
CA LEU A 328 -1.15 11.49 -3.26
C LEU A 328 -0.64 10.07 -3.57
N HIS A 329 -1.14 9.41 -4.60
CA HIS A 329 -0.61 8.13 -5.10
C HIS A 329 0.33 8.29 -6.31
N ASP A 330 0.71 9.51 -6.61
CA ASP A 330 1.64 9.89 -7.68
C ASP A 330 2.86 10.62 -7.09
N VAL A 331 3.65 11.34 -7.91
CA VAL A 331 4.73 12.21 -7.43
C VAL A 331 4.11 13.37 -6.65
N THR A 332 4.27 13.38 -5.34
CA THR A 332 3.70 14.44 -4.50
C THR A 332 4.68 15.57 -4.22
N CYS A 333 5.97 15.32 -4.38
CA CYS A 333 7.03 16.31 -4.26
C CYS A 333 8.13 16.13 -5.30
N THR A 334 8.80 17.21 -5.61
CA THR A 334 10.05 17.21 -6.34
C THR A 334 11.13 17.93 -5.53
N ASP A 335 12.37 17.47 -5.63
CA ASP A 335 13.55 18.18 -5.17
C ASP A 335 14.61 18.19 -6.29
N ALA A 336 15.00 19.37 -6.70
CA ALA A 336 16.00 19.55 -7.76
C ALA A 336 17.46 19.35 -7.30
N ASN A 337 17.72 19.13 -6.01
CA ASN A 337 19.05 19.22 -5.41
C ASN A 337 19.46 18.01 -4.56
N GLU A 338 18.87 16.87 -4.77
CA GLU A 338 19.03 15.69 -3.93
C GLU A 338 20.35 14.96 -4.10
N THR A 339 20.72 14.25 -3.02
CA THR A 339 21.71 13.15 -3.04
C THR A 339 21.03 11.88 -2.53
N VAL A 340 21.06 10.81 -3.35
CA VAL A 340 20.42 9.52 -3.05
C VAL A 340 21.45 8.41 -3.14
N ALA A 341 21.44 7.47 -2.19
CA ALA A 341 22.27 6.27 -2.23
C ALA A 341 21.56 5.13 -2.98
N PHE A 342 22.35 4.29 -3.65
CA PHE A 342 21.83 3.07 -4.28
C PHE A 342 22.61 1.86 -3.78
N THR A 343 21.87 0.84 -3.41
CA THR A 343 22.36 -0.47 -3.01
C THR A 343 22.19 -1.49 -4.15
N PRO A 344 22.88 -2.64 -4.14
CA PRO A 344 22.68 -3.68 -5.14
C PRO A 344 21.26 -4.25 -5.16
N GLU A 345 20.47 -3.99 -4.12
CA GLU A 345 19.09 -4.41 -3.98
C GLU A 345 18.11 -3.58 -4.81
N PHE A 346 18.53 -2.39 -5.26
CA PHE A 346 17.70 -1.54 -6.13
C PHE A 346 17.32 -2.25 -7.41
N GLY A 347 18.31 -2.77 -8.16
CA GLY A 347 18.08 -3.43 -9.43
C GLY A 347 19.35 -3.54 -10.27
N SER A 348 19.19 -3.78 -11.56
CA SER A 348 20.32 -4.03 -12.49
C SER A 348 21.18 -2.79 -12.75
N SER A 349 20.57 -1.60 -12.71
CA SER A 349 21.22 -0.30 -12.92
C SER A 349 20.46 0.81 -12.21
N THR A 350 21.18 1.83 -11.83
CA THR A 350 20.59 3.02 -11.21
C THR A 350 19.88 3.92 -12.24
N PRO A 351 18.99 4.84 -11.79
CA PRO A 351 18.30 5.78 -12.70
C PRO A 351 19.29 6.62 -13.51
N SER A 352 19.11 6.66 -14.82
CA SER A 352 19.94 7.44 -15.73
C SER A 352 19.56 8.93 -15.77
N GLY A 353 20.47 9.79 -16.20
CA GLY A 353 20.21 11.21 -16.44
C GLY A 353 21.37 12.13 -16.12
N PRO A 354 21.17 13.45 -16.24
CA PRO A 354 22.17 14.45 -15.87
C PRO A 354 22.42 14.44 -14.36
N GLY A 355 23.68 14.63 -13.95
CA GLY A 355 24.07 14.65 -12.54
C GLY A 355 25.45 14.06 -12.31
N LEU A 356 25.70 13.64 -11.09
CA LEU A 356 26.93 12.98 -10.67
C LEU A 356 26.58 11.59 -10.13
N GLU A 357 27.41 10.59 -10.44
CA GLU A 357 27.32 9.28 -9.80
C GLU A 357 28.68 8.82 -9.29
N VAL A 358 28.78 8.58 -8.01
CA VAL A 358 29.98 8.15 -7.29
C VAL A 358 29.87 6.68 -6.98
N VAL A 359 30.87 5.89 -7.36
CA VAL A 359 30.95 4.45 -7.09
C VAL A 359 31.79 4.22 -5.85
N LEU A 360 31.28 3.39 -4.94
CA LEU A 360 31.90 3.04 -3.68
C LEU A 360 32.12 1.51 -3.60
N ASP A 361 33.26 1.11 -3.09
CA ASP A 361 33.51 -0.28 -2.73
C ASP A 361 32.82 -0.69 -1.40
N SER A 362 33.04 -1.94 -0.98
CA SER A 362 32.46 -2.48 0.27
C SER A 362 32.95 -1.83 1.57
N LYS A 363 33.91 -0.89 1.48
CA LYS A 363 34.42 -0.10 2.61
C LYS A 363 34.07 1.37 2.49
N ASP A 364 33.14 1.69 1.59
CA ASP A 364 32.74 3.05 1.23
C ASP A 364 33.90 3.93 0.71
N THR A 365 34.92 3.30 0.07
CA THR A 365 35.98 4.02 -0.61
C THR A 365 35.56 4.34 -2.04
N VAL A 366 35.72 5.58 -2.45
CA VAL A 366 35.38 6.05 -3.82
C VAL A 366 36.31 5.39 -4.83
N THR A 367 35.76 4.61 -5.75
CA THR A 367 36.49 3.94 -6.83
C THR A 367 36.33 4.63 -8.19
N ALA A 368 35.19 5.33 -8.40
CA ALA A 368 34.95 6.11 -9.59
C ALA A 368 34.01 7.30 -9.32
N VAL A 369 34.13 8.34 -10.15
CA VAL A 369 33.25 9.51 -10.16
C VAL A 369 32.83 9.77 -11.60
N ASN A 370 31.55 9.58 -11.90
CA ASN A 370 30.97 9.70 -13.25
C ASN A 370 30.16 10.99 -13.35
N SER A 371 30.31 11.71 -14.44
CA SER A 371 29.58 12.97 -14.72
C SER A 371 28.17 12.75 -15.27
N VAL A 372 27.73 11.49 -15.39
CA VAL A 372 26.38 11.06 -15.77
C VAL A 372 25.96 9.94 -14.84
N ARG A 373 24.64 9.79 -14.65
CA ARG A 373 24.01 8.75 -13.84
C ARG A 373 23.58 7.56 -14.70
N GLY A 374 23.33 6.43 -14.10
CA GLY A 374 22.77 5.24 -14.76
C GLY A 374 23.78 4.11 -14.96
N ILE A 375 24.43 3.70 -13.88
CA ILE A 375 25.40 2.61 -13.91
C ILE A 375 24.92 1.43 -13.04
N SER A 376 25.56 0.28 -13.20
CA SER A 376 25.29 -0.86 -12.31
C SER A 376 25.94 -0.64 -10.94
N VAL A 377 25.21 -0.93 -9.88
CA VAL A 377 25.76 -0.91 -8.51
C VAL A 377 26.74 -2.08 -8.33
N PRO A 378 27.96 -1.83 -7.86
CA PRO A 378 28.94 -2.89 -7.67
C PRO A 378 28.48 -3.88 -6.58
N LYS A 379 28.67 -5.16 -6.82
CA LYS A 379 28.34 -6.21 -5.85
C LYS A 379 29.10 -5.96 -4.53
N GLY A 380 28.38 -5.82 -3.43
CA GLY A 380 28.92 -5.55 -2.10
C GLY A 380 29.38 -4.10 -1.89
N GLY A 381 29.21 -3.22 -2.88
CA GLY A 381 29.39 -1.78 -2.76
C GLY A 381 28.08 -1.02 -2.84
N ARG A 382 28.15 0.27 -3.18
CA ARG A 382 27.00 1.15 -3.40
C ARG A 382 27.35 2.28 -4.37
N THR A 383 26.35 3.04 -4.81
CA THR A 383 26.59 4.30 -5.48
C THR A 383 25.87 5.45 -4.78
N LEU A 384 26.35 6.68 -5.04
CA LEU A 384 25.69 7.90 -4.62
C LEU A 384 25.39 8.71 -5.86
N GLN A 385 24.13 9.03 -6.09
CA GLN A 385 23.72 9.94 -7.15
C GLN A 385 23.42 11.31 -6.56
N ALA A 386 23.83 12.37 -7.27
CA ALA A 386 23.47 13.74 -6.96
C ALA A 386 22.92 14.47 -8.18
N ILE A 387 21.93 15.33 -7.96
CA ILE A 387 21.35 16.23 -8.96
C ILE A 387 21.42 17.68 -8.48
N GLY A 388 21.26 18.63 -9.41
CA GLY A 388 21.28 20.06 -9.12
C GLY A 388 22.52 20.51 -8.34
N SER A 389 22.33 21.31 -7.31
CA SER A 389 23.41 21.81 -6.44
C SER A 389 24.06 20.70 -5.58
N GLY A 390 23.40 19.55 -5.43
CA GLY A 390 23.97 18.36 -4.80
C GLY A 390 25.21 17.84 -5.51
N VAL A 391 25.32 18.06 -6.84
CA VAL A 391 26.46 17.63 -7.66
C VAL A 391 27.77 18.21 -7.16
N ASP A 392 27.84 19.54 -6.96
CA ASP A 392 29.07 20.19 -6.50
C ASP A 392 29.38 19.83 -5.06
N LYS A 393 28.38 19.71 -4.21
CA LYS A 393 28.52 19.27 -2.82
C LYS A 393 29.10 17.86 -2.73
N LEU A 394 28.54 16.91 -3.48
CA LEU A 394 29.02 15.51 -3.50
C LEU A 394 30.43 15.42 -4.11
N ARG A 395 30.71 16.14 -5.20
CA ARG A 395 32.04 16.21 -5.83
C ARG A 395 33.11 16.73 -4.88
N ALA A 396 32.76 17.68 -4.02
CA ALA A 396 33.71 18.25 -3.04
C ALA A 396 34.19 17.22 -2.00
N VAL A 397 33.35 16.28 -1.62
CA VAL A 397 33.67 15.25 -0.60
C VAL A 397 34.11 13.92 -1.20
N ALA A 398 33.63 13.56 -2.40
CA ALA A 398 33.81 12.24 -3.01
C ALA A 398 34.89 12.28 -4.11
N GLN A 399 36.15 12.19 -3.75
CA GLN A 399 37.28 12.04 -4.67
C GLN A 399 37.76 10.60 -4.70
N VAL A 400 38.22 10.10 -5.86
CA VAL A 400 38.75 8.73 -5.99
C VAL A 400 39.82 8.47 -4.94
N GLY A 401 39.70 7.35 -4.21
CA GLY A 401 40.56 6.97 -3.10
C GLY A 401 40.13 7.53 -1.71
N THR A 402 39.14 8.42 -1.67
CA THR A 402 38.56 8.90 -0.39
C THR A 402 37.61 7.88 0.19
N THR A 403 37.72 7.56 1.47
CA THR A 403 36.70 6.78 2.18
C THR A 403 35.65 7.73 2.76
N LEU A 404 34.39 7.44 2.50
CA LEU A 404 33.24 8.20 3.02
C LEU A 404 32.68 7.54 4.29
N LYS A 405 32.09 8.34 5.15
CA LYS A 405 31.19 7.90 6.21
C LYS A 405 29.78 8.21 5.76
N ILE A 406 28.99 7.17 5.51
CA ILE A 406 27.59 7.28 5.13
C ILE A 406 26.75 6.81 6.33
N THR A 407 25.85 7.67 6.77
CA THR A 407 24.93 7.38 7.89
C THR A 407 23.51 7.33 7.35
N THR A 408 22.79 6.27 7.69
CA THR A 408 21.37 6.07 7.39
C THR A 408 20.69 5.60 8.65
N GLU A 409 19.89 6.44 9.28
CA GLU A 409 19.24 6.16 10.55
C GLU A 409 17.74 6.44 10.47
N LEU A 410 16.96 5.51 11.00
CA LEU A 410 15.56 5.71 11.32
C LEU A 410 15.47 6.06 12.80
N ILE A 411 14.83 7.19 13.11
CA ILE A 411 14.78 7.74 14.47
C ILE A 411 13.33 7.68 14.95
N ASN A 412 13.11 7.13 16.15
CA ASN A 412 11.78 7.05 16.74
C ASN A 412 11.32 8.38 17.37
N GLU A 413 10.06 8.46 17.83
CA GLU A 413 9.48 9.65 18.46
C GLU A 413 10.23 10.13 19.72
N GLN A 414 11.04 9.27 20.35
CA GLN A 414 11.88 9.62 21.51
C GLN A 414 13.25 10.16 21.09
N GLY A 415 13.48 10.38 19.78
CA GLY A 415 14.76 10.83 19.25
C GLY A 415 15.88 9.77 19.31
N THR A 416 15.51 8.50 19.46
CA THR A 416 16.47 7.39 19.56
C THR A 416 16.56 6.65 18.21
N PRO A 417 17.78 6.46 17.66
CA PRO A 417 17.98 5.67 16.46
C PRO A 417 17.52 4.22 16.64
N LEU A 418 16.77 3.71 15.68
CA LEU A 418 16.36 2.31 15.62
C LEU A 418 17.60 1.42 15.41
N LYS A 419 17.87 0.57 16.36
CA LYS A 419 18.98 -0.41 16.24
C LYS A 419 18.56 -1.55 15.33
N THR A 420 19.02 -1.54 14.10
CA THR A 420 18.77 -2.61 13.15
C THR A 420 19.72 -3.79 13.37
N LYS A 421 19.16 -5.00 13.27
CA LYS A 421 19.87 -6.29 13.34
C LYS A 421 19.40 -7.13 12.14
N PRO A 422 20.10 -8.21 11.78
CA PRO A 422 19.66 -9.08 10.68
C PRO A 422 18.23 -9.62 10.81
N SER A 423 17.65 -9.62 12.03
CA SER A 423 16.24 -9.99 12.27
C SER A 423 15.28 -8.79 12.25
N THR A 424 15.78 -7.57 12.07
CA THR A 424 14.93 -6.36 12.05
C THR A 424 14.36 -6.15 10.65
N ASN A 425 13.03 -6.01 10.59
CA ASN A 425 12.33 -5.56 9.41
C ASN A 425 11.45 -4.37 9.76
N VAL A 426 11.28 -3.45 8.81
CA VAL A 426 10.37 -2.31 8.93
C VAL A 426 9.59 -2.19 7.64
N VAL A 427 8.28 -2.08 7.77
CA VAL A 427 7.36 -1.86 6.64
C VAL A 427 6.55 -0.59 6.91
N ASN A 428 6.57 0.35 5.97
CA ASN A 428 5.84 1.60 6.08
C ASN A 428 4.33 1.38 6.04
N GLY A 429 3.56 2.34 6.55
CA GLY A 429 2.10 2.29 6.51
C GLY A 429 1.48 3.66 6.79
N GLY A 430 0.19 3.64 7.06
CA GLY A 430 -0.61 4.81 7.43
C GLY A 430 -2.03 4.75 6.87
N PRO A 431 -2.95 5.41 7.56
CA PRO A 431 -2.76 6.09 8.83
C PRO A 431 -2.62 5.15 10.02
N LEU A 432 -2.14 5.69 11.16
CA LEU A 432 -2.28 5.04 12.45
C LEU A 432 -3.77 4.83 12.73
N LEU A 433 -4.11 3.69 13.30
CA LEU A 433 -5.51 3.32 13.62
C LEU A 433 -5.74 3.32 15.12
N LEU A 434 -4.89 2.60 15.86
CA LEU A 434 -4.99 2.45 17.31
C LEU A 434 -3.64 2.75 17.97
N SER A 435 -3.69 3.32 19.17
CA SER A 435 -2.54 3.48 20.06
C SER A 435 -2.96 3.22 21.50
N GLY A 436 -2.30 2.27 22.17
CA GLY A 436 -2.61 1.89 23.55
C GLY A 436 -4.04 1.38 23.76
N GLY A 437 -4.65 0.72 22.76
CA GLY A 437 -6.02 0.20 22.78
C GLY A 437 -7.10 1.24 22.49
N VAL A 438 -6.72 2.48 22.21
CA VAL A 438 -7.65 3.58 21.90
C VAL A 438 -7.53 3.96 20.43
N GLU A 439 -8.68 4.26 19.80
CA GLU A 439 -8.71 4.82 18.46
C GLU A 439 -7.93 6.13 18.41
N ASN A 440 -6.97 6.21 17.48
CA ASN A 440 -6.14 7.38 17.26
C ASN A 440 -5.80 7.51 15.78
N ILE A 441 -6.81 7.76 14.96
CA ILE A 441 -6.65 7.84 13.51
C ILE A 441 -6.10 9.22 13.13
N THR A 442 -4.85 9.27 12.73
CA THR A 442 -4.12 10.49 12.39
C THR A 442 -3.96 10.67 10.88
N ALA A 443 -5.10 10.71 10.18
CA ALA A 443 -5.15 10.72 8.71
C ALA A 443 -4.41 11.91 8.08
N LYS A 444 -4.51 13.12 8.67
CA LYS A 444 -3.81 14.31 8.18
C LYS A 444 -2.31 14.25 8.44
N ARG A 445 -1.89 13.94 9.67
CA ARG A 445 -0.47 13.78 10.04
C ARG A 445 0.21 12.74 9.17
N ASP A 446 -0.51 11.67 8.84
CA ASP A 446 0.02 10.54 8.06
C ASP A 446 -0.11 10.74 6.54
N GLY A 447 -0.41 11.97 6.10
CA GLY A 447 -0.36 12.38 4.71
C GLY A 447 -1.54 11.92 3.84
N MET A 448 -2.71 11.64 4.45
CA MET A 448 -3.92 11.26 3.72
C MET A 448 -4.82 12.46 3.36
N VAL A 449 -4.40 13.67 3.68
CA VAL A 449 -5.07 14.93 3.34
C VAL A 449 -4.18 15.73 2.42
N HIS A 450 -4.63 15.95 1.19
CA HIS A 450 -3.94 16.81 0.24
C HIS A 450 -4.48 18.25 0.36
N PRO A 451 -3.63 19.27 0.53
CA PRO A 451 -4.10 20.62 0.84
C PRO A 451 -4.88 21.28 -0.32
N ASN A 452 -4.67 20.85 -1.56
CA ASN A 452 -5.16 21.54 -2.76
C ASN A 452 -6.15 20.72 -3.60
N ASP A 453 -6.64 19.56 -3.12
CA ASP A 453 -7.52 18.67 -3.91
C ASP A 453 -8.99 18.68 -3.45
N GLY A 454 -9.38 19.65 -2.61
CA GLY A 454 -10.75 19.77 -2.07
C GLY A 454 -11.20 18.52 -1.33
N ASN A 455 -10.32 17.91 -0.53
CA ASN A 455 -10.55 16.67 0.21
C ASN A 455 -10.80 15.41 -0.66
N SER A 456 -10.53 15.47 -1.97
CA SER A 456 -10.87 14.35 -2.87
C SER A 456 -10.07 13.08 -2.58
N PHE A 457 -8.78 13.20 -2.22
CA PHE A 457 -7.99 12.05 -1.81
C PHE A 457 -8.50 11.48 -0.48
N TYR A 458 -8.74 12.35 0.52
CA TYR A 458 -9.32 11.94 1.79
C TYR A 458 -10.66 11.21 1.58
N TYR A 459 -11.56 11.78 0.76
CA TYR A 459 -12.83 11.17 0.40
C TYR A 459 -12.65 9.79 -0.22
N GLY A 460 -11.81 9.68 -1.24
CA GLY A 460 -11.60 8.42 -1.98
C GLY A 460 -10.88 7.34 -1.16
N TRP A 461 -9.92 7.73 -0.32
CA TRP A 461 -9.05 6.79 0.40
C TRP A 461 -9.45 6.59 1.87
N VAL A 462 -9.78 7.65 2.61
CA VAL A 462 -10.08 7.55 4.05
C VAL A 462 -11.56 7.30 4.30
N HIS A 463 -12.42 8.08 3.64
CA HIS A 463 -13.88 8.05 3.88
C HIS A 463 -14.55 6.88 3.14
N LYS A 464 -14.28 6.66 1.85
CA LYS A 464 -14.85 5.54 1.10
C LYS A 464 -14.33 4.18 1.58
N ARG A 465 -15.19 3.18 1.47
CA ARG A 465 -14.83 1.78 1.68
C ARG A 465 -13.95 1.25 0.56
N ASN A 466 -12.83 0.67 0.94
CA ASN A 466 -11.85 0.05 0.05
C ASN A 466 -11.42 -1.32 0.61
N PRO A 467 -10.81 -2.19 -0.20
CA PRO A 467 -10.02 -3.29 0.34
C PRO A 467 -8.94 -2.74 1.26
N ARG A 468 -8.69 -3.40 2.40
CA ARG A 468 -7.71 -2.94 3.41
C ARG A 468 -6.79 -4.06 3.84
N THR A 469 -5.55 -3.69 4.12
CA THR A 469 -4.60 -4.53 4.84
C THR A 469 -4.23 -3.82 6.14
N ILE A 470 -4.29 -4.54 7.25
CA ILE A 470 -4.05 -4.04 8.61
C ILE A 470 -2.95 -4.87 9.24
N ALA A 471 -2.04 -4.23 9.94
CA ALA A 471 -1.13 -4.90 10.85
C ALA A 471 -1.22 -4.27 12.24
N GLY A 472 -1.08 -5.11 13.27
CA GLY A 472 -1.13 -4.61 14.64
C GLY A 472 -0.71 -5.65 15.64
N VAL A 473 -0.70 -5.23 16.91
CA VAL A 473 -0.29 -6.05 18.05
C VAL A 473 -1.38 -6.00 19.11
N ASP A 474 -1.69 -7.14 19.71
CA ASP A 474 -2.63 -7.21 20.81
C ASP A 474 -1.95 -7.09 22.20
N ALA A 475 -2.77 -7.04 23.25
CA ALA A 475 -2.28 -6.91 24.63
C ALA A 475 -1.44 -8.13 25.10
N GLN A 476 -1.49 -9.26 24.39
CA GLN A 476 -0.68 -10.45 24.66
C GLN A 476 0.64 -10.45 23.91
N GLY A 477 0.88 -9.45 23.05
CA GLY A 477 2.06 -9.31 22.19
C GLY A 477 1.98 -10.18 20.94
N ARG A 478 0.79 -10.68 20.57
CA ARG A 478 0.59 -11.40 19.31
C ARG A 478 0.49 -10.39 18.17
N THR A 479 1.10 -10.72 17.04
CA THR A 479 0.93 -9.93 15.81
C THR A 479 -0.29 -10.43 15.05
N LEU A 480 -1.14 -9.51 14.59
CA LEU A 480 -2.27 -9.79 13.73
C LEU A 480 -2.06 -9.10 12.39
N LEU A 481 -2.22 -9.88 11.31
CA LEU A 481 -2.25 -9.42 9.92
C LEU A 481 -3.64 -9.66 9.39
N VAL A 482 -4.30 -8.63 8.85
CA VAL A 482 -5.70 -8.71 8.42
C VAL A 482 -5.83 -8.16 7.01
N THR A 483 -6.57 -8.88 6.16
CA THR A 483 -7.08 -8.34 4.89
C THR A 483 -8.59 -8.28 4.91
N ALA A 484 -9.16 -7.22 4.39
CA ALA A 484 -10.58 -7.06 4.14
C ALA A 484 -10.82 -6.90 2.65
N ASP A 485 -11.61 -7.78 2.06
CA ASP A 485 -12.05 -7.66 0.67
C ASP A 485 -12.91 -6.40 0.47
N GLY A 486 -12.89 -5.83 -0.72
CA GLY A 486 -13.70 -4.64 -1.02
C GLY A 486 -13.90 -4.40 -2.50
N ARG A 487 -14.59 -3.28 -2.81
CA ARG A 487 -14.95 -2.90 -4.19
C ARG A 487 -15.78 -3.96 -4.93
N GLN A 488 -16.51 -4.77 -4.19
CA GLN A 488 -17.42 -5.80 -4.69
C GLN A 488 -18.78 -5.62 -4.03
N THR A 489 -19.86 -6.03 -4.70
CA THR A 489 -21.20 -6.05 -4.10
C THR A 489 -21.33 -7.14 -3.03
N THR A 490 -20.45 -8.14 -3.07
CA THR A 490 -20.36 -9.27 -2.13
C THR A 490 -19.32 -9.06 -1.02
N ALA A 491 -18.58 -7.96 -1.06
CA ALA A 491 -17.63 -7.53 -0.03
C ALA A 491 -17.38 -6.03 -0.20
N LEU A 492 -17.96 -5.22 0.70
CA LEU A 492 -18.00 -3.76 0.54
C LEU A 492 -16.64 -3.10 0.72
N GLY A 493 -15.77 -3.67 1.55
CA GLY A 493 -14.56 -3.05 2.04
C GLY A 493 -14.79 -2.26 3.32
N LEU A 494 -13.77 -1.50 3.74
CA LEU A 494 -13.78 -0.72 4.97
C LEU A 494 -13.36 0.73 4.68
N SER A 495 -14.03 1.71 5.31
CA SER A 495 -13.45 3.03 5.52
C SER A 495 -12.30 2.94 6.51
N ILE A 496 -11.49 3.97 6.65
CA ILE A 496 -10.41 3.96 7.67
C ILE A 496 -10.99 3.91 9.10
N LYS A 497 -12.13 4.55 9.35
CA LYS A 497 -12.84 4.44 10.63
C LYS A 497 -13.25 2.99 10.92
N GLU A 498 -13.93 2.34 9.98
CA GLU A 498 -14.30 0.92 10.10
C GLU A 498 -13.07 -0.01 10.21
N THR A 499 -11.94 0.38 9.62
CA THR A 499 -10.68 -0.37 9.74
C THR A 499 -10.16 -0.34 11.19
N ALA A 500 -10.24 0.81 11.86
CA ALA A 500 -9.90 0.92 13.28
C ALA A 500 -10.88 0.14 14.17
N ASP A 501 -12.17 0.18 13.88
CA ASP A 501 -13.20 -0.59 14.61
C ASP A 501 -12.95 -2.10 14.51
N VAL A 502 -12.55 -2.58 13.32
CA VAL A 502 -12.14 -3.97 13.11
C VAL A 502 -10.90 -4.31 13.93
N ALA A 503 -9.86 -3.50 13.87
CA ALA A 503 -8.63 -3.72 14.62
C ALA A 503 -8.92 -3.80 16.13
N GLN A 504 -9.73 -2.88 16.66
CA GLN A 504 -10.14 -2.88 18.07
C GLN A 504 -10.98 -4.12 18.43
N SER A 505 -11.93 -4.51 17.58
CA SER A 505 -12.76 -5.72 17.78
C SER A 505 -11.95 -7.02 17.79
N LEU A 506 -10.82 -7.04 17.07
CA LEU A 506 -9.88 -8.16 17.05
C LEU A 506 -8.91 -8.13 18.24
N GLY A 507 -9.01 -7.12 19.12
CA GLY A 507 -8.21 -6.99 20.34
C GLY A 507 -6.85 -6.36 20.15
N MET A 508 -6.58 -5.73 19.01
CA MET A 508 -5.34 -4.97 18.82
C MET A 508 -5.29 -3.78 19.78
N VAL A 509 -4.10 -3.48 20.29
CA VAL A 509 -3.83 -2.29 21.12
C VAL A 509 -3.07 -1.24 20.32
N ASP A 510 -2.19 -1.66 19.41
CA ASP A 510 -1.54 -0.77 18.45
C ASP A 510 -1.76 -1.33 17.04
N ALA A 511 -2.20 -0.49 16.13
CA ALA A 511 -2.52 -0.90 14.77
C ALA A 511 -2.29 0.23 13.76
N LEU A 512 -1.90 -0.14 12.54
CA LEU A 512 -1.80 0.75 11.40
C LEU A 512 -2.45 0.11 10.17
N ASN A 513 -2.92 0.96 9.25
CA ASN A 513 -3.27 0.55 7.91
C ASN A 513 -1.99 0.40 7.07
N LEU A 514 -1.90 -0.65 6.27
CA LEU A 514 -0.86 -0.87 5.26
C LEU A 514 -1.40 -0.48 3.87
N ASP A 515 -0.66 -0.81 2.79
CA ASP A 515 -1.20 -0.58 1.46
C ASP A 515 -2.45 -1.44 1.24
N GLY A 516 -3.41 -0.86 0.53
CA GLY A 516 -4.74 -1.39 0.35
C GLY A 516 -5.20 -1.40 -1.11
N GLY A 517 -6.52 -1.35 -1.31
CA GLY A 517 -7.07 -1.35 -2.67
C GLY A 517 -6.69 -2.61 -3.44
N GLY A 518 -6.12 -2.44 -4.64
CA GLY A 518 -5.70 -3.55 -5.50
C GLY A 518 -4.55 -4.40 -4.93
N SER A 519 -3.77 -3.85 -4.01
CA SER A 519 -2.65 -4.54 -3.37
C SER A 519 -3.10 -5.54 -2.29
N THR A 520 -4.31 -5.33 -1.71
CA THR A 520 -4.83 -6.16 -0.61
C THR A 520 -4.86 -7.64 -1.00
N THR A 521 -3.93 -8.40 -0.47
CA THR A 521 -3.79 -9.85 -0.75
C THR A 521 -3.32 -10.58 0.49
N MET A 522 -3.98 -11.71 0.80
CA MET A 522 -3.48 -12.69 1.76
C MET A 522 -3.26 -14.02 1.05
N ALA A 523 -2.11 -14.62 1.26
CA ALA A 523 -1.78 -15.94 0.76
C ALA A 523 -1.47 -16.89 1.92
N ILE A 524 -2.02 -18.11 1.86
CA ILE A 524 -1.75 -19.20 2.81
C ILE A 524 -1.11 -20.35 2.03
N ASN A 525 0.07 -20.77 2.45
CA ASN A 525 0.88 -21.79 1.74
C ASN A 525 1.02 -21.47 0.23
N GLY A 526 1.23 -20.18 -0.10
CA GLY A 526 1.37 -19.68 -1.47
C GLY A 526 0.07 -19.57 -2.26
N GLN A 527 -1.08 -19.91 -1.69
CA GLN A 527 -2.40 -19.79 -2.33
C GLN A 527 -3.14 -18.57 -1.81
N VAL A 528 -3.70 -17.74 -2.70
CA VAL A 528 -4.52 -16.58 -2.33
C VAL A 528 -5.83 -17.05 -1.70
N VAL A 529 -6.16 -16.49 -0.54
CA VAL A 529 -7.36 -16.86 0.23
C VAL A 529 -8.42 -15.77 0.28
N ASN A 530 -8.08 -14.54 -0.06
CA ASN A 530 -9.01 -13.42 -0.21
C ASN A 530 -9.34 -13.16 -1.69
N THR A 531 -10.14 -12.13 -2.00
CA THR A 531 -10.51 -11.78 -3.37
C THR A 531 -9.90 -10.43 -3.76
N PRO A 532 -8.75 -10.39 -4.48
CA PRO A 532 -8.18 -9.15 -4.97
C PRO A 532 -9.16 -8.34 -5.81
N SER A 533 -9.13 -7.01 -5.68
CA SER A 533 -10.12 -6.13 -6.30
C SER A 533 -9.81 -5.73 -7.74
N ASP A 534 -8.58 -5.90 -8.21
CA ASP A 534 -8.19 -5.58 -9.57
C ASP A 534 -8.71 -6.64 -10.55
N ALA A 535 -9.16 -6.21 -11.72
CA ALA A 535 -9.71 -7.13 -12.73
C ALA A 535 -8.69 -8.17 -13.23
N THR A 536 -7.40 -7.89 -13.11
CA THR A 536 -6.29 -8.79 -13.46
C THR A 536 -5.94 -9.77 -12.33
N GLY A 537 -6.61 -9.71 -11.18
CA GLY A 537 -6.30 -10.49 -9.99
C GLY A 537 -5.31 -9.80 -9.07
N GLN A 538 -4.30 -10.53 -8.55
CA GLN A 538 -3.29 -9.94 -7.68
C GLN A 538 -2.48 -8.86 -8.38
N ARG A 539 -2.28 -7.74 -7.70
CA ARG A 539 -1.31 -6.70 -8.09
C ARG A 539 0.09 -7.12 -7.61
N PRO A 540 1.15 -6.95 -8.43
CA PRO A 540 2.51 -6.93 -7.91
C PRO A 540 2.68 -5.81 -6.88
N VAL A 541 3.42 -6.07 -5.80
CA VAL A 541 3.59 -5.19 -4.63
C VAL A 541 5.07 -4.95 -4.36
N GLY A 542 5.40 -3.79 -3.76
CA GLY A 542 6.78 -3.45 -3.43
C GLY A 542 7.38 -4.38 -2.37
N ASP A 543 6.55 -4.85 -1.44
CA ASP A 543 6.96 -5.83 -0.44
C ASP A 543 5.78 -6.64 0.12
N ALA A 544 6.11 -7.71 0.84
CA ALA A 544 5.15 -8.53 1.57
C ALA A 544 5.64 -8.87 2.97
N LEU A 545 4.70 -9.01 3.91
CA LEU A 545 4.92 -9.59 5.23
C LEU A 545 4.79 -11.11 5.13
N LEU A 546 5.77 -11.85 5.63
CA LEU A 546 5.90 -13.29 5.50
C LEU A 546 5.98 -13.98 6.86
N VAL A 547 5.18 -15.03 7.04
CA VAL A 547 5.25 -15.93 8.20
C VAL A 547 5.96 -17.21 7.75
N LEU A 548 7.23 -17.34 8.05
CA LEU A 548 8.07 -18.44 7.60
C LEU A 548 8.05 -19.59 8.60
N PRO A 549 7.96 -20.86 8.18
CA PRO A 549 8.10 -21.99 9.07
C PRO A 549 9.51 -22.06 9.65
N ARG A 550 9.65 -22.77 10.77
CA ARG A 550 10.99 -23.08 11.29
C ARG A 550 11.83 -23.81 10.22
N ARG A 551 12.99 -23.28 9.93
CA ARG A 551 13.94 -24.00 9.06
C ARG A 551 14.24 -25.35 9.71
N LYS A 552 14.13 -26.41 8.94
CA LYS A 552 14.67 -27.72 9.34
C LYS A 552 16.18 -27.64 9.12
N ASP A 553 16.94 -27.74 10.20
CA ASP A 553 18.39 -27.88 10.14
C ASP A 553 18.79 -29.13 9.40
#